data_59a246b34ae374c1cd486c693d3010a3
#
_entry.id   59a246b34ae374c1cd486c693d3010a3
#
_cell.length_a   1.000
_cell.length_b   1.000
_cell.length_c   1.000
_cell.angle_alpha   90.00
_cell.angle_beta   90.00
_cell.angle_gamma   90.00
#
_symmetry.space_group_name_H-M   'P 1'
#
loop_
_entity.id
_entity.type
_entity.pdbx_description
1 polymer ?
#
loop_
_entity_poly.entity_id
_entity_poly.type
_entity_poly.pdbx_seq_one_letter_code
_entity_poly.pdbx_strand_id
1 'polypeptide(L)'
;HAQMDVTTEDWVETCEWMAEEYEEDWPGLKIPVDVENADIMYTVNAREPKHYPEDLAEAAILFHLAGENWTVPSEGWEETSLAMFAGDWAACKMQVESVYAAMERLKPKSMVVTECGHAYRATVIEGPYWAGRKSGLTPVPSFHYVEWVAEALRTGKLKIDPSKKIKEPVTYQDSCNYIRNAGLKDVAREIMSYIAEDFREMEPCKEHNFCCGGGGGLNGIGRYRQQRNIGMKIKRDQILETGAKLVIAPCHNCWDAVRDMEEIFKIGIRWSFLKPLLISMVEVPEQLKPEDA
;
A
#
# COMPACT_ATOMS: atom_id res chain seq x y z
N HIS A 1 9.58 -19.34 -3.74
CA HIS A 1 8.25 -19.68 -3.30
C HIS A 1 7.67 -18.62 -2.39
N ALA A 2 6.51 -18.13 -2.75
CA ALA A 2 5.81 -17.12 -2.00
C ALA A 2 5.33 -17.67 -0.64
N GLN A 3 5.26 -16.82 0.35
CA GLN A 3 4.89 -17.19 1.72
C GLN A 3 3.40 -17.60 1.86
N MET A 4 2.59 -17.39 0.82
CA MET A 4 1.15 -17.70 0.79
C MET A 4 0.82 -18.80 -0.25
N ASP A 5 1.79 -19.65 -0.59
CA ASP A 5 1.66 -20.72 -1.61
C ASP A 5 1.16 -20.19 -2.97
N VAL A 6 1.67 -19.04 -3.39
CA VAL A 6 1.46 -18.49 -4.73
C VAL A 6 2.66 -18.86 -5.58
N THR A 7 2.45 -19.59 -6.66
CA THR A 7 3.51 -19.92 -7.61
C THR A 7 3.82 -18.73 -8.53
N THR A 8 4.91 -18.82 -9.27
CA THR A 8 5.23 -17.80 -10.30
C THR A 8 4.14 -17.76 -11.37
N GLU A 9 3.64 -18.92 -11.77
CA GLU A 9 2.55 -19.03 -12.74
C GLU A 9 1.27 -18.39 -12.22
N ASP A 10 0.83 -18.73 -10.99
CA ASP A 10 -0.35 -18.11 -10.36
C ASP A 10 -0.24 -16.57 -10.28
N TRP A 11 0.97 -16.07 -10.00
CA TRP A 11 1.21 -14.64 -9.94
C TRP A 11 1.08 -13.95 -11.30
N VAL A 12 1.68 -14.53 -12.34
CA VAL A 12 1.58 -14.01 -13.71
C VAL A 12 0.14 -14.06 -14.20
N GLU A 13 -0.58 -15.18 -13.98
CA GLU A 13 -2.00 -15.30 -14.29
C GLU A 13 -2.85 -14.27 -13.54
N THR A 14 -2.53 -13.97 -12.27
CA THR A 14 -3.22 -12.91 -11.52
C THR A 14 -3.00 -11.54 -12.16
N CYS A 15 -1.80 -11.24 -12.65
CA CYS A 15 -1.52 -9.97 -13.34
C CYS A 15 -2.32 -9.85 -14.65
N GLU A 16 -2.38 -10.92 -15.43
CA GLU A 16 -3.14 -10.97 -16.68
C GLU A 16 -4.64 -10.82 -16.40
N TRP A 17 -5.17 -11.61 -15.48
CA TRP A 17 -6.58 -11.56 -15.08
C TRP A 17 -7.00 -10.19 -14.58
N MET A 18 -6.22 -9.53 -13.72
CA MET A 18 -6.55 -8.20 -13.21
C MET A 18 -6.51 -7.14 -14.31
N ALA A 19 -5.62 -7.25 -15.27
CA ALA A 19 -5.60 -6.34 -16.41
C ALA A 19 -6.84 -6.52 -17.31
N GLU A 20 -7.25 -7.76 -17.58
CA GLU A 20 -8.42 -8.10 -18.40
C GLU A 20 -9.74 -7.69 -17.73
N GLU A 21 -9.88 -7.94 -16.41
CA GLU A 21 -11.10 -7.64 -15.64
C GLU A 21 -11.44 -6.15 -15.64
N TYR A 22 -10.41 -5.27 -15.70
CA TYR A 22 -10.59 -3.82 -15.65
C TYR A 22 -10.41 -3.13 -17.01
N GLU A 23 -10.15 -3.88 -18.10
CA GLU A 23 -9.86 -3.31 -19.41
C GLU A 23 -11.08 -2.59 -20.02
N GLU A 24 -12.31 -3.05 -19.75
CA GLU A 24 -13.54 -2.42 -20.21
C GLU A 24 -13.71 -1.00 -19.62
N ASP A 25 -13.41 -0.86 -18.31
CA ASP A 25 -13.51 0.44 -17.61
C ASP A 25 -12.29 1.34 -17.89
N TRP A 26 -11.14 0.73 -18.19
CA TRP A 26 -9.85 1.41 -18.37
C TRP A 26 -9.15 0.95 -19.64
N PRO A 27 -9.56 1.47 -20.82
CA PRO A 27 -9.04 1.03 -22.11
C PRO A 27 -7.51 1.10 -22.21
N GLY A 28 -6.91 -0.03 -22.59
CA GLY A 28 -5.46 -0.15 -22.72
C GLY A 28 -4.72 -0.38 -21.40
N LEU A 29 -5.43 -0.65 -20.30
CA LEU A 29 -4.83 -1.03 -19.02
C LEU A 29 -3.96 -2.29 -19.18
N LYS A 30 -2.76 -2.25 -18.62
CA LYS A 30 -1.83 -3.37 -18.60
C LYS A 30 -1.15 -3.47 -17.25
N ILE A 31 -0.86 -4.69 -16.85
CA ILE A 31 0.04 -5.01 -15.75
C ILE A 31 1.27 -5.68 -16.35
N PRO A 32 2.29 -4.90 -16.74
CA PRO A 32 3.45 -5.42 -17.45
C PRO A 32 4.34 -6.24 -16.51
N VAL A 33 4.69 -7.45 -16.95
CA VAL A 33 5.54 -8.39 -16.20
C VAL A 33 6.92 -8.44 -16.82
N ASP A 34 7.97 -8.39 -15.99
CA ASP A 34 9.39 -8.56 -16.37
C ASP A 34 9.89 -7.60 -17.48
N VAL A 35 9.41 -6.38 -17.50
CA VAL A 35 9.92 -5.35 -18.43
C VAL A 35 11.23 -4.80 -17.88
N GLU A 36 12.32 -5.02 -18.62
CA GLU A 36 13.64 -4.48 -18.26
C GLU A 36 13.71 -2.95 -18.45
N ASN A 37 14.49 -2.30 -17.60
CA ASN A 37 14.77 -0.85 -17.64
C ASN A 37 13.50 0.04 -17.52
N ALA A 38 12.45 -0.47 -16.91
CA ALA A 38 11.29 0.33 -16.56
C ALA A 38 11.67 1.46 -15.58
N ASP A 39 10.87 2.52 -15.51
CA ASP A 39 11.10 3.61 -14.56
C ASP A 39 10.76 3.15 -13.13
N ILE A 40 9.74 2.30 -13.00
CA ILE A 40 9.26 1.78 -11.72
C ILE A 40 9.17 0.25 -11.78
N MET A 41 9.75 -0.44 -10.81
CA MET A 41 9.40 -1.80 -10.46
C MET A 41 8.45 -1.76 -9.27
N TYR A 42 7.22 -2.24 -9.44
CA TYR A 42 6.23 -2.31 -8.38
C TYR A 42 6.23 -3.69 -7.74
N THR A 43 6.21 -3.74 -6.43
CA THR A 43 6.19 -4.97 -5.64
C THR A 43 5.00 -4.98 -4.69
N VAL A 44 4.50 -6.15 -4.37
CA VAL A 44 3.27 -6.33 -3.60
C VAL A 44 3.50 -7.13 -2.32
N ASN A 45 2.56 -7.09 -1.41
CA ASN A 45 2.64 -7.94 -0.23
C ASN A 45 2.11 -9.35 -0.52
N ALA A 46 2.57 -10.34 0.29
CA ALA A 46 2.23 -11.75 0.14
C ALA A 46 0.72 -12.05 0.04
N ARG A 47 -0.12 -11.20 0.59
CA ARG A 47 -1.56 -11.44 0.70
C ARG A 47 -2.35 -10.91 -0.50
N GLU A 48 -1.78 -9.97 -1.27
CA GLU A 48 -2.49 -9.33 -2.38
C GLU A 48 -2.96 -10.34 -3.42
N PRO A 49 -2.15 -11.25 -3.96
CA PRO A 49 -2.61 -12.16 -5.01
C PRO A 49 -3.80 -13.04 -4.63
N LYS A 50 -3.94 -13.38 -3.35
CA LYS A 50 -5.02 -14.27 -2.87
C LYS A 50 -6.19 -13.56 -2.22
N HIS A 51 -5.99 -12.42 -1.62
CA HIS A 51 -6.98 -11.81 -0.74
C HIS A 51 -7.42 -10.42 -1.18
N TYR A 52 -6.60 -9.77 -1.99
CA TYR A 52 -6.81 -8.38 -2.44
C TYR A 52 -6.26 -8.17 -3.85
N PRO A 53 -6.57 -9.04 -4.84
CA PRO A 53 -6.01 -8.89 -6.19
C PRO A 53 -6.42 -7.56 -6.82
N GLU A 54 -7.58 -7.01 -6.44
CA GLU A 54 -8.07 -5.71 -6.88
C GLU A 54 -7.09 -4.58 -6.53
N ASP A 55 -6.32 -4.72 -5.45
CA ASP A 55 -5.36 -3.69 -5.02
C ASP A 55 -4.21 -3.52 -6.02
N LEU A 56 -3.82 -4.61 -6.70
CA LEU A 56 -2.88 -4.56 -7.82
C LEU A 56 -3.49 -3.83 -9.03
N ALA A 57 -4.76 -4.13 -9.37
CA ALA A 57 -5.46 -3.44 -10.46
C ALA A 57 -5.61 -1.93 -10.16
N GLU A 58 -5.95 -1.57 -8.93
CA GLU A 58 -6.03 -0.16 -8.49
C GLU A 58 -4.68 0.57 -8.62
N ALA A 59 -3.57 -0.10 -8.28
CA ALA A 59 -2.24 0.46 -8.50
C ALA A 59 -1.95 0.62 -9.99
N ALA A 60 -2.27 -0.38 -10.81
CA ALA A 60 -2.11 -0.35 -12.26
C ALA A 60 -2.91 0.79 -12.91
N ILE A 61 -4.17 0.98 -12.50
CA ILE A 61 -5.02 2.09 -12.96
C ILE A 61 -4.35 3.43 -12.66
N LEU A 62 -3.84 3.64 -11.45
CA LEU A 62 -3.20 4.89 -11.08
C LEU A 62 -1.87 5.11 -11.84
N PHE A 63 -1.07 4.07 -12.08
CA PHE A 63 0.10 4.15 -12.95
C PHE A 63 -0.27 4.44 -14.41
N HIS A 64 -1.33 3.82 -14.90
CA HIS A 64 -1.87 4.06 -16.24
C HIS A 64 -2.32 5.51 -16.42
N LEU A 65 -3.11 6.05 -15.48
CA LEU A 65 -3.54 7.44 -15.47
C LEU A 65 -2.38 8.44 -15.36
N ALA A 66 -1.33 8.08 -14.63
CA ALA A 66 -0.12 8.87 -14.49
C ALA A 66 0.84 8.75 -15.66
N GLY A 67 0.59 7.84 -16.62
CA GLY A 67 1.47 7.57 -17.76
C GLY A 67 2.83 7.00 -17.38
N GLU A 68 2.88 6.16 -16.31
CA GLU A 68 4.13 5.59 -15.83
C GLU A 68 4.62 4.44 -16.72
N ASN A 69 5.93 4.36 -16.92
CA ASN A 69 6.61 3.19 -17.47
C ASN A 69 7.02 2.30 -16.30
N TRP A 70 6.28 1.22 -16.09
CA TRP A 70 6.41 0.38 -14.91
C TRP A 70 6.36 -1.11 -15.21
N THR A 71 6.71 -1.94 -14.24
CA THR A 71 6.64 -3.39 -14.33
C THR A 71 6.45 -4.02 -12.95
N VAL A 72 5.91 -5.25 -12.92
CA VAL A 72 6.04 -6.15 -11.77
C VAL A 72 7.04 -7.26 -12.12
N PRO A 73 7.84 -7.76 -11.18
CA PRO A 73 8.68 -8.92 -11.45
C PRO A 73 7.88 -10.21 -11.34
N SER A 74 8.13 -11.20 -12.22
CA SER A 74 7.55 -12.53 -12.09
C SER A 74 8.08 -13.31 -10.89
N GLU A 75 9.35 -13.09 -10.57
CA GLU A 75 10.03 -13.61 -9.38
C GLU A 75 10.57 -12.47 -8.54
N GLY A 76 10.45 -12.57 -7.20
CA GLY A 76 10.86 -11.52 -6.28
C GLY A 76 9.83 -10.37 -6.17
N TRP A 77 8.57 -10.65 -6.51
CA TRP A 77 7.46 -9.70 -6.41
C TRP A 77 6.99 -9.47 -4.98
N GLU A 78 7.19 -10.47 -4.11
CA GLU A 78 6.71 -10.47 -2.73
C GLU A 78 7.72 -9.79 -1.80
N GLU A 79 7.27 -8.77 -1.08
CA GLU A 79 8.13 -7.97 -0.21
C GLU A 79 7.78 -8.06 1.27
N THR A 80 6.71 -8.76 1.64
CA THR A 80 6.34 -8.94 3.05
C THR A 80 7.12 -10.08 3.67
N SER A 81 7.94 -9.81 4.68
CA SER A 81 8.63 -10.87 5.41
C SER A 81 7.81 -11.32 6.62
N LEU A 82 7.04 -12.40 6.48
CA LEU A 82 6.34 -13.03 7.60
C LEU A 82 7.33 -13.69 8.58
N ALA A 83 8.49 -14.12 8.09
CA ALA A 83 9.59 -14.64 8.89
C ALA A 83 10.09 -13.66 9.96
N MET A 84 9.98 -12.37 9.71
CA MET A 84 10.30 -11.31 10.67
C MET A 84 9.50 -11.44 11.97
N PHE A 85 8.23 -11.86 11.89
CA PHE A 85 7.39 -12.06 13.07
C PHE A 85 7.78 -13.30 13.89
N ALA A 86 8.41 -14.28 13.22
CA ALA A 86 8.93 -15.48 13.85
C ALA A 86 10.37 -15.34 14.35
N GLY A 87 11.06 -14.24 13.98
CA GLY A 87 12.48 -14.06 14.26
C GLY A 87 13.39 -14.97 13.44
N ASP A 88 12.91 -15.47 12.30
CA ASP A 88 13.69 -16.30 11.38
C ASP A 88 14.46 -15.40 10.39
N TRP A 89 15.65 -15.02 10.79
CA TRP A 89 16.51 -14.11 10.01
C TRP A 89 17.05 -14.75 8.74
N ALA A 90 17.17 -16.07 8.69
CA ALA A 90 17.60 -16.76 7.47
C ALA A 90 16.50 -16.67 6.40
N ALA A 91 15.25 -16.88 6.78
CA ALA A 91 14.13 -16.71 5.87
C ALA A 91 13.91 -15.22 5.49
N CYS A 92 14.12 -14.27 6.42
CA CYS A 92 14.11 -12.83 6.10
C CYS A 92 15.13 -12.48 5.03
N LYS A 93 16.36 -12.99 5.19
CA LYS A 93 17.43 -12.80 4.20
C LYS A 93 17.05 -13.36 2.84
N MET A 94 16.61 -14.60 2.79
CA MET A 94 16.25 -15.29 1.56
C MET A 94 15.15 -14.54 0.79
N GLN A 95 14.15 -14.05 1.49
CA GLN A 95 13.04 -13.31 0.91
C GLN A 95 13.49 -11.96 0.33
N VAL A 96 14.26 -11.16 1.07
CA VAL A 96 14.74 -9.87 0.57
C VAL A 96 15.76 -10.01 -0.55
N GLU A 97 16.60 -11.04 -0.53
CA GLU A 97 17.55 -11.34 -1.62
C GLU A 97 16.81 -11.68 -2.93
N SER A 98 15.64 -12.32 -2.86
CA SER A 98 14.79 -12.55 -4.03
C SER A 98 14.30 -11.24 -4.66
N VAL A 99 13.82 -10.30 -3.86
CA VAL A 99 13.41 -8.96 -4.34
C VAL A 99 14.59 -8.20 -4.95
N TYR A 100 15.76 -8.25 -4.29
CA TYR A 100 16.94 -7.55 -4.79
C TYR A 100 17.49 -8.18 -6.08
N ALA A 101 17.40 -9.49 -6.22
CA ALA A 101 17.73 -10.19 -7.47
C ALA A 101 16.83 -9.73 -8.63
N ALA A 102 15.53 -9.52 -8.37
CA ALA A 102 14.62 -8.94 -9.35
C ALA A 102 15.04 -7.53 -9.78
N MET A 103 15.44 -6.66 -8.84
CA MET A 103 15.98 -5.34 -9.16
C MET A 103 17.25 -5.41 -10.03
N GLU A 104 18.17 -6.34 -9.72
CA GLU A 104 19.41 -6.52 -10.48
C GLU A 104 19.14 -7.10 -11.88
N ARG A 105 18.14 -7.97 -12.00
CA ARG A 105 17.71 -8.59 -13.27
C ARG A 105 17.02 -7.59 -14.18
N LEU A 106 16.01 -6.86 -13.66
CA LEU A 106 15.17 -5.96 -14.45
C LEU A 106 15.74 -4.54 -14.59
N LYS A 107 16.67 -4.16 -13.74
CA LYS A 107 17.35 -2.84 -13.76
C LYS A 107 16.39 -1.65 -13.82
N PRO A 108 15.35 -1.60 -12.97
CA PRO A 108 14.46 -0.45 -12.94
C PRO A 108 15.21 0.80 -12.45
N LYS A 109 14.70 1.99 -12.76
CA LYS A 109 15.27 3.23 -12.19
C LYS A 109 14.95 3.36 -10.71
N SER A 110 13.79 2.85 -10.28
CA SER A 110 13.35 2.86 -8.89
C SER A 110 12.43 1.66 -8.60
N MET A 111 12.21 1.39 -7.31
CA MET A 111 11.18 0.47 -6.85
C MET A 111 10.12 1.24 -6.06
N VAL A 112 8.86 0.90 -6.28
CA VAL A 112 7.74 1.34 -5.46
C VAL A 112 7.15 0.13 -4.74
N VAL A 113 7.19 0.20 -3.42
CA VAL A 113 6.64 -0.80 -2.49
C VAL A 113 5.16 -0.51 -2.31
N THR A 114 4.31 -1.52 -2.36
CA THR A 114 2.86 -1.40 -2.10
C THR A 114 2.57 -0.61 -0.81
N GLU A 115 1.30 -0.27 -0.56
CA GLU A 115 0.89 0.51 0.62
C GLU A 115 1.17 -0.17 1.97
N CYS A 116 1.65 -1.41 1.99
CA CYS A 116 1.94 -2.17 3.20
C CYS A 116 3.18 -1.64 3.92
N GLY A 117 2.98 -0.95 5.04
CA GLY A 117 4.10 -0.45 5.84
C GLY A 117 5.02 -1.54 6.39
N HIS A 118 4.52 -2.78 6.61
CA HIS A 118 5.37 -3.90 7.00
C HIS A 118 6.31 -4.34 5.87
N ALA A 119 5.79 -4.42 4.66
CA ALA A 119 6.57 -4.72 3.47
C ALA A 119 7.69 -3.69 3.26
N TYR A 120 7.36 -2.41 3.34
CA TYR A 120 8.34 -1.33 3.26
C TYR A 120 9.44 -1.44 4.33
N ARG A 121 9.05 -1.67 5.58
CA ARG A 121 10.01 -1.89 6.66
C ARG A 121 10.92 -3.09 6.38
N ALA A 122 10.34 -4.23 5.98
CA ALA A 122 11.08 -5.46 5.74
C ALA A 122 12.05 -5.34 4.57
N THR A 123 11.64 -4.70 3.48
CA THR A 123 12.43 -4.66 2.23
C THR A 123 13.35 -3.46 2.16
N VAL A 124 12.88 -2.27 2.58
CA VAL A 124 13.64 -1.02 2.40
C VAL A 124 14.46 -0.65 3.64
N ILE A 125 13.90 -0.83 4.84
CA ILE A 125 14.55 -0.37 6.08
C ILE A 125 15.50 -1.45 6.65
N GLU A 126 15.00 -2.67 6.84
CA GLU A 126 15.77 -3.76 7.47
C GLU A 126 16.40 -4.70 6.44
N GLY A 127 15.83 -4.77 5.24
CA GLY A 127 16.28 -5.65 4.16
C GLY A 127 17.76 -5.49 3.79
N PRO A 128 18.31 -4.27 3.64
CA PRO A 128 19.73 -4.10 3.36
C PRO A 128 20.65 -4.73 4.42
N TYR A 129 20.24 -4.68 5.68
CA TYR A 129 20.96 -5.32 6.77
C TYR A 129 20.91 -6.85 6.65
N TRP A 130 19.74 -7.44 6.40
CA TRP A 130 19.60 -8.89 6.23
C TRP A 130 20.37 -9.42 5.02
N ALA A 131 20.38 -8.67 3.92
CA ALA A 131 21.15 -8.96 2.71
C ALA A 131 22.66 -8.68 2.86
N GLY A 132 23.12 -8.21 4.01
CA GLY A 132 24.53 -7.92 4.27
C GLY A 132 25.07 -6.73 3.47
N ARG A 133 24.23 -5.80 3.02
CA ARG A 133 24.63 -4.63 2.23
C ARG A 133 25.26 -3.55 3.13
N LYS A 134 26.55 -3.31 2.96
CA LYS A 134 27.32 -2.34 3.77
C LYS A 134 26.84 -0.89 3.57
N SER A 135 26.22 -0.59 2.44
CA SER A 135 25.64 0.74 2.15
C SER A 135 24.44 1.07 3.02
N GLY A 136 23.75 0.05 3.58
CA GLY A 136 22.46 0.23 4.23
C GLY A 136 21.32 0.60 3.28
N LEU A 137 21.54 0.48 1.95
CA LEU A 137 20.57 0.88 0.92
C LEU A 137 20.16 -0.31 0.05
N THR A 138 18.95 -0.26 -0.49
CA THR A 138 18.45 -1.14 -1.55
C THR A 138 19.29 -1.01 -2.82
N PRO A 139 19.26 -2.00 -3.76
CA PRO A 139 20.01 -1.91 -5.02
C PRO A 139 19.67 -0.69 -5.88
N VAL A 140 18.42 -0.28 -5.89
CA VAL A 140 17.91 0.93 -6.57
C VAL A 140 17.16 1.83 -5.58
N PRO A 141 16.97 3.13 -5.85
CA PRO A 141 16.12 4.00 -5.03
C PRO A 141 14.74 3.35 -4.83
N SER A 142 14.27 3.29 -3.58
CA SER A 142 13.03 2.58 -3.24
C SER A 142 12.12 3.47 -2.40
N PHE A 143 10.86 3.54 -2.79
CA PHE A 143 9.85 4.43 -2.23
C PHE A 143 8.63 3.64 -1.76
N HIS A 144 7.96 4.15 -0.75
CA HIS A 144 6.64 3.67 -0.38
C HIS A 144 5.59 4.19 -1.37
N TYR A 145 4.54 3.43 -1.63
CA TYR A 145 3.47 3.83 -2.55
C TYR A 145 2.89 5.23 -2.25
N VAL A 146 2.73 5.59 -0.98
CA VAL A 146 2.25 6.93 -0.60
C VAL A 146 3.21 8.06 -1.01
N GLU A 147 4.52 7.79 -1.08
CA GLU A 147 5.49 8.78 -1.58
C GLU A 147 5.32 8.99 -3.09
N TRP A 148 5.11 7.89 -3.84
CA TRP A 148 4.80 7.98 -5.27
C TRP A 148 3.50 8.75 -5.50
N VAL A 149 2.44 8.48 -4.74
CA VAL A 149 1.16 9.21 -4.83
C VAL A 149 1.36 10.71 -4.60
N ALA A 150 2.07 11.08 -3.52
CA ALA A 150 2.33 12.48 -3.22
C ALA A 150 3.12 13.18 -4.35
N GLU A 151 4.12 12.50 -4.91
CA GLU A 151 4.90 13.01 -6.04
C GLU A 151 4.06 13.14 -7.31
N ALA A 152 3.21 12.15 -7.62
CA ALA A 152 2.32 12.19 -8.79
C ALA A 152 1.31 13.34 -8.69
N LEU A 153 0.77 13.61 -7.49
CA LEU A 153 -0.10 14.76 -7.24
C LEU A 153 0.66 16.09 -7.36
N ARG A 154 1.84 16.18 -6.76
CA ARG A 154 2.69 17.38 -6.75
C ARG A 154 3.14 17.77 -8.15
N THR A 155 3.50 16.80 -8.96
CA THR A 155 3.98 17.01 -10.34
C THR A 155 2.83 17.15 -11.35
N GLY A 156 1.59 16.90 -10.92
CA GLY A 156 0.42 16.96 -11.80
C GLY A 156 0.27 15.78 -12.75
N LYS A 157 1.01 14.67 -12.55
CA LYS A 157 0.76 13.40 -13.23
C LYS A 157 -0.63 12.84 -12.89
N LEU A 158 -1.02 12.96 -11.62
CA LEU A 158 -2.39 12.76 -11.16
C LEU A 158 -2.98 14.12 -10.77
N LYS A 159 -4.18 14.42 -11.28
CA LYS A 159 -4.91 15.65 -10.97
C LYS A 159 -6.23 15.29 -10.32
N ILE A 160 -6.52 15.90 -9.18
CA ILE A 160 -7.79 15.71 -8.47
C ILE A 160 -8.83 16.65 -9.05
N ASP A 161 -9.98 16.10 -9.46
CA ASP A 161 -11.16 16.90 -9.78
C ASP A 161 -11.66 17.62 -8.51
N PRO A 162 -11.63 18.96 -8.48
CA PRO A 162 -12.03 19.71 -7.29
C PRO A 162 -13.47 19.43 -6.84
N SER A 163 -14.36 19.04 -7.75
CA SER A 163 -15.76 18.74 -7.44
C SER A 163 -15.92 17.43 -6.68
N LYS A 164 -14.94 16.51 -6.80
CA LYS A 164 -14.93 15.18 -6.20
C LYS A 164 -14.21 15.10 -4.85
N LYS A 165 -13.63 16.20 -4.37
CA LYS A 165 -12.98 16.22 -3.06
C LYS A 165 -13.93 15.79 -1.93
N ILE A 166 -13.36 15.14 -0.93
CA ILE A 166 -14.09 14.70 0.28
C ILE A 166 -14.52 15.95 1.05
N LYS A 167 -15.83 16.19 1.15
CA LYS A 167 -16.41 17.36 1.82
C LYS A 167 -16.80 17.09 3.27
N GLU A 168 -17.00 15.81 3.61
CA GLU A 168 -17.29 15.41 4.98
C GLU A 168 -16.02 15.33 5.82
N PRO A 169 -16.16 15.39 7.16
CA PRO A 169 -15.02 15.21 8.05
C PRO A 169 -14.34 13.87 7.83
N VAL A 170 -13.04 13.89 7.54
CA VAL A 170 -12.22 12.70 7.27
C VAL A 170 -10.96 12.71 8.12
N THR A 171 -10.52 11.53 8.54
CA THR A 171 -9.24 11.34 9.21
C THR A 171 -8.40 10.27 8.53
N TYR A 172 -7.12 10.20 8.86
CA TYR A 172 -6.17 9.29 8.26
C TYR A 172 -5.50 8.42 9.33
N GLN A 173 -5.46 7.10 9.10
CA GLN A 173 -4.77 6.17 9.98
C GLN A 173 -3.28 6.14 9.62
N ASP A 174 -2.47 6.76 10.44
CA ASP A 174 -1.02 6.68 10.35
C ASP A 174 -0.53 5.25 10.51
N SER A 175 -0.02 4.63 9.43
CA SER A 175 0.56 3.30 9.51
C SER A 175 1.92 3.35 10.20
N CYS A 176 2.03 2.64 11.34
CA CYS A 176 3.18 2.74 12.22
C CYS A 176 4.51 2.37 11.55
N ASN A 177 4.52 1.45 10.60
CA ASN A 177 5.76 0.98 10.00
C ASN A 177 6.39 2.00 9.05
N TYR A 178 5.63 2.67 8.20
CA TYR A 178 6.24 3.68 7.34
C TYR A 178 6.32 5.07 8.01
N ILE A 179 5.43 5.39 8.94
CA ILE A 179 5.50 6.68 9.66
C ILE A 179 6.55 6.66 10.76
N ARG A 180 6.42 5.75 11.74
CA ARG A 180 7.31 5.72 12.89
C ARG A 180 8.67 5.13 12.57
N ASN A 181 8.71 4.03 11.83
CA ASN A 181 9.95 3.31 11.56
C ASN A 181 10.71 3.89 10.36
N ALA A 182 10.02 4.47 9.38
CA ALA A 182 10.62 5.03 8.16
C ALA A 182 10.60 6.56 8.07
N GLY A 183 9.94 7.25 9.00
CA GLY A 183 9.95 8.72 9.07
C GLY A 183 9.04 9.43 8.07
N LEU A 184 8.17 8.72 7.35
CA LEU A 184 7.30 9.28 6.29
C LEU A 184 6.06 9.98 6.87
N LYS A 185 6.24 10.82 7.89
CA LYS A 185 5.17 11.37 8.72
C LYS A 185 4.33 12.48 8.08
N ASP A 186 4.89 13.18 7.10
CA ASP A 186 4.24 14.35 6.50
C ASP A 186 3.56 14.03 5.15
N VAL A 187 3.92 12.93 4.51
CA VAL A 187 3.40 12.51 3.20
C VAL A 187 1.88 12.36 3.18
N ALA A 188 1.31 11.73 4.22
CA ALA A 188 -0.14 11.58 4.33
C ALA A 188 -0.87 12.93 4.37
N ARG A 189 -0.32 13.92 5.08
CA ARG A 189 -0.91 15.26 5.20
C ARG A 189 -0.86 16.00 3.87
N GLU A 190 0.21 15.82 3.11
CA GLU A 190 0.32 16.34 1.76
C GLU A 190 -0.78 15.76 0.87
N ILE A 191 -0.95 14.44 0.83
CA ILE A 191 -2.02 13.80 0.07
C ILE A 191 -3.40 14.30 0.51
N MET A 192 -3.66 14.35 1.83
CA MET A 192 -4.94 14.82 2.37
C MET A 192 -5.25 16.25 1.95
N SER A 193 -4.27 17.12 1.79
CA SER A 193 -4.47 18.50 1.32
C SER A 193 -5.00 18.60 -0.11
N TYR A 194 -4.73 17.58 -0.94
CA TYR A 194 -5.28 17.50 -2.30
C TYR A 194 -6.71 16.95 -2.32
N ILE A 195 -7.03 15.94 -1.48
CA ILE A 195 -8.24 15.13 -1.62
C ILE A 195 -9.36 15.46 -0.64
N ALA A 196 -9.10 16.24 0.43
CA ALA A 196 -10.07 16.52 1.49
C ALA A 196 -10.21 18.00 1.79
N GLU A 197 -11.46 18.44 2.07
CA GLU A 197 -11.77 19.80 2.52
C GLU A 197 -11.74 19.94 4.06
N ASP A 198 -12.15 18.89 4.80
CA ASP A 198 -12.20 18.84 6.27
C ASP A 198 -11.38 17.65 6.80
N PHE A 199 -10.04 17.77 6.72
CA PHE A 199 -9.14 16.79 7.30
C PHE A 199 -8.95 17.04 8.80
N ARG A 200 -9.17 16.01 9.61
CA ARG A 200 -9.08 16.05 11.07
C ARG A 200 -8.00 15.10 11.58
N GLU A 201 -7.01 15.66 12.24
CA GLU A 201 -5.94 14.86 12.84
C GLU A 201 -6.45 14.04 14.01
N MET A 202 -5.90 12.85 14.17
CA MET A 202 -5.98 12.09 15.41
C MET A 202 -4.95 12.61 16.41
N GLU A 203 -5.26 12.64 17.69
CA GLU A 203 -4.30 12.96 18.74
C GLU A 203 -4.10 11.77 19.69
N PRO A 204 -2.81 11.34 19.88
CA PRO A 204 -1.59 11.74 19.18
C PRO A 204 -1.54 11.24 17.74
N CYS A 205 -0.79 11.93 16.87
CA CYS A 205 -0.63 11.60 15.45
C CYS A 205 0.84 11.34 15.07
N LYS A 206 1.10 11.09 13.81
CA LYS A 206 2.44 10.90 13.22
C LYS A 206 3.23 9.81 13.96
N GLU A 207 4.48 10.10 14.36
CA GLU A 207 5.33 9.18 15.09
C GLU A 207 4.81 8.76 16.47
N HIS A 208 3.92 9.55 17.04
CA HIS A 208 3.30 9.29 18.35
C HIS A 208 1.95 8.59 18.26
N ASN A 209 1.44 8.32 17.05
CA ASN A 209 0.15 7.70 16.84
C ASN A 209 -0.04 6.38 17.60
N PHE A 210 -1.27 6.03 17.89
CA PHE A 210 -1.59 4.71 18.41
C PHE A 210 -1.72 3.70 17.25
N CYS A 211 -1.25 2.46 17.52
CA CYS A 211 -1.36 1.36 16.59
C CYS A 211 -2.83 0.99 16.33
N CYS A 212 -3.16 0.62 15.10
CA CYS A 212 -4.48 0.08 14.75
C CYS A 212 -4.76 -1.29 15.37
N GLY A 213 -3.72 -2.01 15.82
CA GLY A 213 -3.81 -3.36 16.38
C GLY A 213 -3.71 -4.48 15.34
N GLY A 214 -3.62 -4.18 14.03
CA GLY A 214 -3.61 -5.18 12.96
C GLY A 214 -2.23 -5.74 12.60
N GLY A 215 -1.16 -5.04 12.98
CA GLY A 215 0.20 -5.40 12.59
C GLY A 215 0.85 -6.50 13.41
N GLY A 216 2.12 -6.80 13.10
CA GLY A 216 2.92 -7.75 13.85
C GLY A 216 2.44 -9.21 13.82
N GLY A 217 1.69 -9.59 12.77
CA GLY A 217 1.12 -10.94 12.66
C GLY A 217 -0.11 -11.19 13.53
N LEU A 218 -0.54 -10.23 14.34
CA LEU A 218 -1.65 -10.42 15.30
C LEU A 218 -2.99 -10.75 14.61
N ASN A 219 -3.24 -10.24 13.40
CA ASN A 219 -4.44 -10.58 12.64
C ASN A 219 -4.52 -12.08 12.31
N GLY A 220 -3.38 -12.73 12.06
CA GLY A 220 -3.30 -14.16 11.75
C GLY A 220 -3.32 -15.08 12.97
N ILE A 221 -3.23 -14.54 14.20
CA ILE A 221 -3.11 -15.35 15.42
C ILE A 221 -4.39 -15.28 16.24
N GLY A 222 -5.35 -16.15 15.92
CA GLY A 222 -6.69 -16.15 16.51
C GLY A 222 -6.72 -16.20 18.05
N ARG A 223 -5.75 -16.87 18.70
CA ARG A 223 -5.67 -16.95 20.17
C ARG A 223 -5.48 -15.59 20.87
N TYR A 224 -4.96 -14.58 20.17
CA TYR A 224 -4.75 -13.23 20.68
C TYR A 224 -5.84 -12.24 20.27
N ARG A 225 -6.91 -12.70 19.63
CA ARG A 225 -8.01 -11.83 19.14
C ARG A 225 -8.62 -10.99 20.27
N GLN A 226 -8.83 -11.59 21.45
CA GLN A 226 -9.41 -10.86 22.59
C GLN A 226 -8.48 -9.73 23.08
N GLN A 227 -7.17 -10.00 23.21
CA GLN A 227 -6.18 -9.01 23.63
C GLN A 227 -6.06 -7.89 22.60
N ARG A 228 -6.05 -8.25 21.31
CA ARG A 228 -6.06 -7.29 20.22
C ARG A 228 -7.28 -6.37 20.30
N ASN A 229 -8.48 -6.93 20.47
CA ASN A 229 -9.73 -6.16 20.56
C ASN A 229 -9.74 -5.21 21.78
N ILE A 230 -9.13 -5.60 22.90
CA ILE A 230 -8.97 -4.70 24.05
C ILE A 230 -8.04 -3.53 23.69
N GLY A 231 -6.90 -3.81 23.03
CA GLY A 231 -5.96 -2.77 22.61
C GLY A 231 -6.53 -1.80 21.58
N MET A 232 -7.41 -2.26 20.71
CA MET A 232 -8.07 -1.44 19.68
C MET A 232 -8.99 -0.35 20.26
N LYS A 233 -9.43 -0.47 21.51
CA LYS A 233 -10.29 0.55 22.16
C LYS A 233 -9.64 1.93 22.17
N ILE A 234 -8.33 2.00 22.40
CA ILE A 234 -7.59 3.27 22.40
C ILE A 234 -7.69 3.93 21.03
N LYS A 235 -7.46 3.16 19.96
CA LYS A 235 -7.58 3.67 18.58
C LYS A 235 -9.01 4.05 18.23
N ARG A 236 -10.00 3.27 18.65
CA ARG A 236 -11.43 3.59 18.51
C ARG A 236 -11.74 4.95 19.11
N ASP A 237 -11.35 5.18 20.34
CA ASP A 237 -11.64 6.42 21.06
C ASP A 237 -10.95 7.62 20.35
N GLN A 238 -9.70 7.44 19.94
CA GLN A 238 -8.97 8.44 19.14
C GLN A 238 -9.68 8.80 17.85
N ILE A 239 -10.23 7.82 17.12
CA ILE A 239 -11.00 8.07 15.89
C ILE A 239 -12.29 8.82 16.21
N LEU A 240 -13.04 8.39 17.23
CA LEU A 240 -14.30 9.03 17.63
C LEU A 240 -14.10 10.48 18.05
N GLU A 241 -13.00 10.80 18.72
CA GLU A 241 -12.64 12.16 19.15
C GLU A 241 -12.44 13.12 17.97
N THR A 242 -12.05 12.62 16.77
CA THR A 242 -11.94 13.48 15.58
C THR A 242 -13.31 13.95 15.07
N GLY A 243 -14.37 13.23 15.37
CA GLY A 243 -15.68 13.44 14.76
C GLY A 243 -15.72 13.16 13.25
N ALA A 244 -14.71 12.48 12.70
CA ALA A 244 -14.67 12.08 11.30
C ALA A 244 -15.80 11.10 10.96
N LYS A 245 -16.21 11.10 9.69
CA LYS A 245 -17.19 10.16 9.13
C LYS A 245 -16.56 9.09 8.24
N LEU A 246 -15.33 9.36 7.82
CA LEU A 246 -14.52 8.49 7.00
C LEU A 246 -13.11 8.38 7.59
N VAL A 247 -12.57 7.17 7.64
CA VAL A 247 -11.16 6.93 7.95
C VAL A 247 -10.47 6.37 6.72
N ILE A 248 -9.41 6.99 6.28
CA ILE A 248 -8.54 6.48 5.23
C ILE A 248 -7.44 5.65 5.88
N ALA A 249 -7.35 4.38 5.49
CA ALA A 249 -6.32 3.45 5.94
C ALA A 249 -5.41 3.08 4.74
N PRO A 250 -4.13 3.45 4.77
CA PRO A 250 -3.22 3.21 3.66
C PRO A 250 -2.60 1.81 3.67
N CYS A 251 -2.88 0.99 4.66
CA CYS A 251 -2.23 -0.29 4.88
C CYS A 251 -3.27 -1.37 5.13
N HIS A 252 -3.18 -2.51 4.42
CA HIS A 252 -4.10 -3.65 4.57
C HIS A 252 -4.30 -4.09 6.02
N ASN A 253 -3.22 -4.19 6.80
CA ASN A 253 -3.35 -4.55 8.21
C ASN A 253 -4.11 -3.50 9.02
N CYS A 254 -3.95 -2.22 8.70
CA CYS A 254 -4.72 -1.16 9.33
C CYS A 254 -6.18 -1.22 8.90
N TRP A 255 -6.44 -1.45 7.62
CA TRP A 255 -7.78 -1.58 7.09
C TRP A 255 -8.54 -2.75 7.73
N ASP A 256 -7.94 -3.94 7.79
CA ASP A 256 -8.52 -5.09 8.48
C ASP A 256 -8.85 -4.80 9.94
N ALA A 257 -7.90 -4.19 10.66
CA ALA A 257 -8.08 -3.88 12.07
C ALA A 257 -9.24 -2.91 12.31
N VAL A 258 -9.39 -2.00 11.41
CA VAL A 258 -10.40 -0.96 11.48
C VAL A 258 -11.78 -1.49 11.09
N ARG A 259 -11.87 -2.35 10.07
CA ARG A 259 -13.08 -3.09 9.75
C ARG A 259 -13.53 -3.93 10.94
N ASP A 260 -12.62 -4.68 11.55
CA ASP A 260 -12.91 -5.42 12.78
C ASP A 260 -13.41 -4.51 13.91
N MET A 261 -12.86 -3.30 14.00
CA MET A 261 -13.28 -2.30 15.00
C MET A 261 -14.73 -1.87 14.78
N GLU A 262 -15.15 -1.61 13.53
CA GLU A 262 -16.53 -1.31 13.20
C GLU A 262 -17.45 -2.50 13.51
N GLU A 263 -17.05 -3.72 13.15
CA GLU A 263 -17.83 -4.93 13.45
C GLU A 263 -18.04 -5.14 14.96
N ILE A 264 -17.00 -4.88 15.77
CA ILE A 264 -17.02 -5.14 17.21
C ILE A 264 -17.71 -4.03 18.00
N PHE A 265 -17.41 -2.77 17.67
CA PHE A 265 -17.83 -1.61 18.47
C PHE A 265 -18.99 -0.82 17.89
N LYS A 266 -19.36 -1.07 16.61
CA LYS A 266 -20.47 -0.37 15.92
C LYS A 266 -20.36 1.15 16.00
N ILE A 267 -19.19 1.69 15.66
CA ILE A 267 -18.89 3.11 15.83
C ILE A 267 -19.48 4.01 14.75
N GLY A 268 -20.04 3.41 13.68
CA GLY A 268 -20.75 4.13 12.63
C GLY A 268 -19.84 4.96 11.71
N ILE A 269 -18.60 4.50 11.49
CA ILE A 269 -17.62 5.18 10.65
C ILE A 269 -17.35 4.35 9.38
N ARG A 270 -17.26 5.04 8.26
CA ARG A 270 -16.86 4.42 6.99
C ARG A 270 -15.34 4.35 6.87
N TRP A 271 -14.89 3.43 6.04
CA TRP A 271 -13.47 3.15 5.85
C TRP A 271 -13.17 3.01 4.37
N SER A 272 -12.02 3.50 3.96
CA SER A 272 -11.54 3.29 2.61
C SER A 272 -10.03 3.11 2.57
N PHE A 273 -9.58 2.33 1.59
CA PHE A 273 -8.21 2.41 1.13
C PHE A 273 -7.97 3.72 0.39
N LEU A 274 -6.70 4.10 0.27
CA LEU A 274 -6.31 5.31 -0.44
C LEU A 274 -6.50 5.18 -1.96
N LYS A 275 -6.14 4.04 -2.56
CA LYS A 275 -6.16 3.82 -4.01
C LYS A 275 -7.57 4.00 -4.62
N PRO A 276 -8.62 3.29 -4.16
CA PRO A 276 -9.97 3.45 -4.75
C PRO A 276 -10.51 4.86 -4.58
N LEU A 277 -10.18 5.55 -3.49
CA LEU A 277 -10.56 6.96 -3.34
C LEU A 277 -9.89 7.84 -4.39
N LEU A 278 -8.59 7.69 -4.61
CA LEU A 278 -7.86 8.44 -5.63
C LEU A 278 -8.44 8.19 -7.03
N ILE A 279 -8.68 6.93 -7.39
CA ILE A 279 -9.29 6.55 -8.68
C ILE A 279 -10.63 7.28 -8.89
N SER A 280 -11.46 7.33 -7.85
CA SER A 280 -12.75 8.01 -7.92
C SER A 280 -12.66 9.52 -8.08
N MET A 281 -11.53 10.14 -7.71
CA MET A 281 -11.32 11.59 -7.65
C MET A 281 -10.43 12.14 -8.76
N VAL A 282 -9.56 11.31 -9.34
CA VAL A 282 -8.63 11.76 -10.38
C VAL A 282 -9.38 12.13 -11.65
N GLU A 283 -8.94 13.19 -12.31
CA GLU A 283 -9.36 13.55 -13.66
C GLU A 283 -8.87 12.48 -14.64
N VAL A 284 -9.79 11.85 -15.37
CA VAL A 284 -9.43 10.86 -16.40
C VAL A 284 -9.10 11.59 -17.68
N PRO A 285 -7.88 11.46 -18.23
CA PRO A 285 -7.52 12.01 -19.53
C PRO A 285 -8.47 11.51 -20.63
N GLU A 286 -8.85 12.39 -21.57
CA GLU A 286 -9.85 12.08 -22.60
C GLU A 286 -9.53 10.80 -23.39
N GLN A 287 -8.26 10.58 -23.70
CA GLN A 287 -7.78 9.40 -24.44
C GLN A 287 -7.86 8.08 -23.64
N LEU A 288 -8.11 8.13 -22.35
CA LEU A 288 -8.23 6.96 -21.45
C LEU A 288 -9.66 6.71 -20.99
N LYS A 289 -10.62 7.48 -21.51
CA LYS A 289 -12.03 7.25 -21.22
C LYS A 289 -12.57 6.11 -22.08
N PRO A 290 -13.49 5.29 -21.55
CA PRO A 290 -14.23 4.34 -22.37
C PRO A 290 -14.95 5.06 -23.53
N GLU A 291 -15.11 4.37 -24.68
CA GLU A 291 -15.74 4.97 -25.87
C GLU A 291 -17.19 5.45 -25.66
N ASP A 292 -17.88 4.86 -24.65
CA ASP A 292 -19.30 5.13 -24.33
C ASP A 292 -19.50 5.97 -23.04
N ALA A 293 -18.46 6.65 -22.53
CA ALA A 293 -18.51 7.42 -21.28
C ALA A 293 -19.00 8.87 -21.46
#